data_8d55e697f9d39afe0976f82a035477e9
#
_entry.id   8d55e697f9d39afe0976f82a035477e9
#
_cell.length_a   1.000
_cell.length_b   1.000
_cell.length_c   1.000
_cell.angle_alpha   90.00
_cell.angle_beta   90.00
_cell.angle_gamma   90.00
#
_symmetry.space_group_name_H-M   'P 1'
#
loop_
_entity.id
_entity.type
_entity.pdbx_description
1 polymer ?
#
loop_
_entity_poly.entity_id
_entity_poly.type
_entity_poly.pdbx_seq_one_letter_code
_entity_poly.pdbx_strand_id
1 'polypeptide(L)'
;MNKRLIITVLLLLALFSGLYAQDSRKVTYADKKQIEDFFRSKTMVVMDADALIGYNIVVPDAVKKYWTITPYEIISSDQFDKLRTDPKLSFIFLSKVQLAKDLEEVYYLYMNVVMGAKVRDITDLPELLSLPLAYTGVDEDAYVDKLPLMIRFAQVHLDNLKTAKNPRLLYNLSNLGAETQRVKDQILSQLMKEKTLLVQESDLSEQVNTLEKIQKEYAGAVKIVTSEEMVKAIEEKTPNTAVLHQISPAEDENKGRSYSQIFGTDDAKLYYYNYQTISQKRPAGMLARDFRLISGKLL
;
A
#
# COMPACT_ATOMS: atom_id res chain seq x y z
N MET A 1 10.22 32.63 47.40
CA MET A 1 10.64 32.05 46.11
C MET A 1 10.87 33.20 45.14
N ASN A 2 12.10 33.38 44.68
CA ASN A 2 12.55 34.60 43.99
C ASN A 2 11.95 34.65 42.55
N LYS A 3 11.25 35.76 42.20
CA LYS A 3 10.67 35.97 40.86
C LYS A 3 11.68 35.73 39.69
N ARG A 4 12.96 36.00 39.92
CA ARG A 4 14.04 35.72 38.96
C ARG A 4 14.27 34.22 38.71
N LEU A 5 14.09 33.37 39.72
CA LEU A 5 14.23 31.93 39.59
C LEU A 5 13.07 31.32 38.77
N ILE A 6 11.85 31.83 38.95
CA ILE A 6 10.65 31.40 38.20
C ILE A 6 10.78 31.78 36.72
N ILE A 7 11.31 32.94 36.39
CA ILE A 7 11.51 33.39 35.00
C ILE A 7 12.59 32.53 34.33
N THR A 8 13.68 32.18 35.04
CA THR A 8 14.74 31.34 34.50
C THR A 8 14.27 29.90 34.25
N VAL A 9 13.42 29.35 35.11
CA VAL A 9 12.84 27.99 34.92
C VAL A 9 11.83 28.00 33.77
N LEU A 10 11.01 29.06 33.61
CA LEU A 10 10.09 29.19 32.48
C LEU A 10 10.82 29.40 31.15
N LEU A 11 11.96 30.10 31.13
CA LEU A 11 12.80 30.25 29.93
C LEU A 11 13.51 28.93 29.56
N LEU A 12 13.94 28.13 30.54
CA LEU A 12 14.50 26.79 30.31
C LEU A 12 13.46 25.80 29.81
N LEU A 13 12.23 25.84 30.30
CA LEU A 13 11.12 25.03 29.79
C LEU A 13 10.69 25.43 28.37
N ALA A 14 10.81 26.70 28.01
CA ALA A 14 10.53 27.18 26.64
C ALA A 14 11.63 26.78 25.65
N LEU A 15 12.87 26.56 26.11
CA LEU A 15 13.97 26.07 25.26
C LEU A 15 13.90 24.56 25.01
N PHE A 16 13.20 23.77 25.87
CA PHE A 16 12.99 22.34 25.64
C PHE A 16 11.76 22.03 24.78
N SER A 17 10.82 22.95 24.61
CA SER A 17 9.66 22.78 23.72
C SER A 17 9.98 23.02 22.24
N GLY A 18 11.19 23.45 21.90
CA GLY A 18 11.64 23.69 20.52
C GLY A 18 12.26 22.50 19.79
N LEU A 19 12.40 21.32 20.41
CA LEU A 19 13.13 20.18 19.86
C LEU A 19 12.25 19.03 19.36
N TYR A 20 10.94 19.18 19.40
CA TYR A 20 9.99 18.26 18.75
C TYR A 20 9.17 18.99 17.66
N ALA A 21 9.86 19.72 16.80
CA ALA A 21 9.34 19.94 15.46
C ALA A 21 9.51 18.58 14.74
N GLN A 22 8.51 17.72 14.91
CA GLN A 22 8.35 16.53 14.10
C GLN A 22 8.14 17.04 12.69
N ASP A 23 9.22 17.03 11.90
CA ASP A 23 9.21 17.42 10.49
C ASP A 23 8.27 16.45 9.77
N SER A 24 7.03 16.85 9.62
CA SER A 24 6.04 16.13 8.80
C SER A 24 6.44 16.34 7.35
N ARG A 25 7.51 15.63 6.92
CA ARG A 25 8.01 15.69 5.55
C ARG A 25 6.87 15.37 4.62
N LYS A 26 6.59 16.32 3.76
CA LYS A 26 5.55 16.17 2.75
C LYS A 26 6.10 15.26 1.67
N VAL A 27 5.41 14.15 1.40
CA VAL A 27 5.73 13.26 0.28
C VAL A 27 5.88 14.06 -1.02
N THR A 28 6.97 13.85 -1.73
CA THR A 28 7.24 14.47 -3.04
C THR A 28 6.71 13.55 -4.14
N TYR A 29 5.52 13.84 -4.64
CA TYR A 29 4.98 13.10 -5.78
C TYR A 29 5.66 13.52 -7.09
N ALA A 30 5.86 12.55 -7.99
CA ALA A 30 6.40 12.81 -9.32
C ALA A 30 5.49 13.76 -10.10
N ASP A 31 6.08 14.75 -10.77
CA ASP A 31 5.35 15.64 -11.67
C ASP A 31 5.12 14.99 -13.05
N LYS A 32 4.41 15.68 -13.93
CA LYS A 32 4.08 15.17 -15.26
C LYS A 32 5.33 14.82 -16.07
N LYS A 33 6.37 15.64 -15.97
CA LYS A 33 7.64 15.40 -16.69
C LYS A 33 8.34 14.16 -16.13
N GLN A 34 8.38 13.99 -14.83
CA GLN A 34 8.98 12.82 -14.16
C GLN A 34 8.21 11.54 -14.48
N ILE A 35 6.87 11.60 -14.60
CA ILE A 35 6.06 10.48 -15.07
C ILE A 35 6.45 10.10 -16.51
N GLU A 36 6.60 11.08 -17.42
CA GLU A 36 7.05 10.85 -18.79
C GLU A 36 8.48 10.30 -18.84
N ASP A 37 9.38 10.81 -17.98
CA ASP A 37 10.76 10.36 -17.88
C ASP A 37 10.85 8.92 -17.36
N PHE A 38 9.94 8.51 -16.46
CA PHE A 38 9.85 7.13 -16.00
C PHE A 38 9.76 6.13 -17.17
N PHE A 39 8.90 6.36 -18.15
CA PHE A 39 8.73 5.45 -19.29
C PHE A 39 9.93 5.41 -20.24
N ARG A 40 10.91 6.31 -20.04
CA ARG A 40 12.20 6.33 -20.76
C ARG A 40 13.37 5.87 -19.87
N SER A 41 13.10 5.65 -18.58
CA SER A 41 14.11 5.25 -17.61
C SER A 41 14.43 3.75 -17.71
N LYS A 42 15.50 3.34 -17.03
CA LYS A 42 15.76 1.95 -16.68
C LYS A 42 15.34 1.76 -15.21
N THR A 43 14.47 0.79 -14.96
CA THR A 43 14.01 0.49 -13.59
C THR A 43 14.98 -0.42 -12.87
N MET A 44 15.48 0.01 -11.75
CA MET A 44 16.32 -0.76 -10.84
C MET A 44 15.44 -1.42 -9.79
N VAL A 45 15.41 -2.74 -9.77
CA VAL A 45 14.69 -3.53 -8.79
C VAL A 45 15.65 -3.83 -7.64
N VAL A 46 15.43 -3.20 -6.51
CA VAL A 46 16.36 -3.22 -5.38
C VAL A 46 16.04 -4.40 -4.48
N MET A 47 17.00 -5.28 -4.28
CA MET A 47 16.90 -6.36 -3.30
C MET A 47 17.05 -5.81 -1.89
N ASP A 48 16.29 -6.35 -0.94
CA ASP A 48 16.46 -6.05 0.47
C ASP A 48 17.83 -6.54 0.96
N ALA A 49 18.37 -5.89 1.99
CA ALA A 49 19.64 -6.27 2.57
C ALA A 49 19.61 -7.65 3.25
N ASP A 50 18.44 -8.06 3.75
CA ASP A 50 18.22 -9.42 4.23
C ASP A 50 17.97 -10.35 3.03
N ALA A 51 18.99 -11.16 2.72
CA ALA A 51 18.93 -12.05 1.56
C ALA A 51 17.86 -13.15 1.67
N LEU A 52 17.39 -13.47 2.87
CA LEU A 52 16.44 -14.56 3.12
C LEU A 52 14.98 -14.10 3.11
N ILE A 53 14.72 -12.80 3.02
CA ILE A 53 13.35 -12.29 2.95
C ILE A 53 12.63 -12.79 1.68
N GLY A 54 11.38 -13.21 1.81
CA GLY A 54 10.57 -13.75 0.72
C GLY A 54 10.43 -12.79 -0.48
N TYR A 55 10.49 -11.48 -0.23
CA TYR A 55 10.56 -10.47 -1.29
C TYR A 55 11.73 -10.73 -2.27
N ASN A 56 12.92 -11.01 -1.75
CA ASN A 56 14.11 -11.28 -2.57
C ASN A 56 14.00 -12.58 -3.38
N ILE A 57 13.17 -13.51 -2.92
CA ILE A 57 12.92 -14.79 -3.61
C ILE A 57 11.90 -14.60 -4.73
N VAL A 58 10.81 -13.89 -4.47
CA VAL A 58 9.64 -13.83 -5.38
C VAL A 58 9.74 -12.70 -6.40
N VAL A 59 10.25 -11.52 -6.00
CA VAL A 59 10.21 -10.32 -6.87
C VAL A 59 11.04 -10.47 -8.15
N PRO A 60 12.23 -11.07 -8.15
CA PRO A 60 13.00 -11.28 -9.39
C PRO A 60 12.21 -12.02 -10.47
N ASP A 61 11.56 -13.12 -10.08
CA ASP A 61 10.76 -13.93 -11.01
C ASP A 61 9.46 -13.22 -11.41
N ALA A 62 8.81 -12.50 -10.49
CA ALA A 62 7.63 -11.70 -10.79
C ALA A 62 7.95 -10.58 -11.79
N VAL A 63 9.05 -9.86 -11.59
CA VAL A 63 9.49 -8.80 -12.51
C VAL A 63 9.87 -9.40 -13.86
N LYS A 64 10.65 -10.47 -13.89
CA LYS A 64 11.00 -11.18 -15.14
C LYS A 64 9.78 -11.63 -15.92
N LYS A 65 8.74 -12.11 -15.24
CA LYS A 65 7.52 -12.63 -15.85
C LYS A 65 6.55 -11.54 -16.31
N TYR A 66 6.48 -10.45 -15.57
CA TYR A 66 5.37 -9.50 -15.73
C TYR A 66 5.79 -8.06 -16.07
N TRP A 67 7.02 -7.62 -15.73
CA TRP A 67 7.42 -6.23 -15.95
C TRP A 67 7.81 -5.97 -17.38
N THR A 68 7.06 -5.10 -18.07
CA THR A 68 7.24 -4.86 -19.51
C THR A 68 7.30 -3.38 -19.89
N ILE A 69 7.01 -2.47 -18.97
CA ILE A 69 6.84 -1.04 -19.28
C ILE A 69 8.16 -0.26 -19.35
N THR A 70 9.24 -0.80 -18.77
CA THR A 70 10.60 -0.23 -18.86
C THR A 70 11.63 -1.36 -18.91
N PRO A 71 12.83 -1.16 -19.47
CA PRO A 71 13.97 -2.02 -19.19
C PRO A 71 14.23 -2.07 -17.69
N TYR A 72 14.71 -3.19 -17.17
CA TYR A 72 15.01 -3.31 -15.75
C TYR A 72 16.35 -4.00 -15.49
N GLU A 73 16.83 -3.84 -14.26
CA GLU A 73 17.99 -4.54 -13.71
C GLU A 73 17.74 -4.80 -12.20
N ILE A 74 18.19 -5.96 -11.72
CA ILE A 74 18.13 -6.30 -10.29
C ILE A 74 19.44 -5.85 -9.65
N ILE A 75 19.35 -5.09 -8.57
CA ILE A 75 20.50 -4.51 -7.87
C ILE A 75 20.41 -4.74 -6.36
N SER A 76 21.54 -4.64 -5.69
CA SER A 76 21.60 -4.66 -4.21
C SER A 76 21.23 -3.30 -3.60
N SER A 77 20.91 -3.29 -2.30
CA SER A 77 20.69 -2.08 -1.52
C SER A 77 21.90 -1.13 -1.54
N ASP A 78 23.15 -1.64 -1.50
CA ASP A 78 24.38 -0.84 -1.61
C ASP A 78 24.52 -0.13 -2.97
N GLN A 79 24.03 -0.77 -4.04
CA GLN A 79 24.00 -0.15 -5.37
C GLN A 79 22.93 0.92 -5.47
N PHE A 80 21.78 0.73 -4.80
CA PHE A 80 20.72 1.72 -4.74
C PHE A 80 21.21 3.06 -4.20
N ASP A 81 21.95 3.08 -3.10
CA ASP A 81 22.48 4.30 -2.49
C ASP A 81 23.36 5.11 -3.44
N LYS A 82 24.12 4.42 -4.30
CA LYS A 82 25.01 5.05 -5.30
C LYS A 82 24.22 5.57 -6.51
N LEU A 83 23.17 4.88 -6.93
CA LEU A 83 22.46 5.13 -8.16
C LEU A 83 21.24 6.03 -7.99
N ARG A 84 20.64 6.12 -6.80
CA ARG A 84 19.37 6.82 -6.56
C ARG A 84 19.37 8.31 -6.89
N THR A 85 20.55 8.89 -7.10
CA THR A 85 20.68 10.30 -7.50
C THR A 85 20.62 10.53 -9.01
N ASP A 86 20.60 9.47 -9.83
CA ASP A 86 20.51 9.58 -11.29
C ASP A 86 19.03 9.71 -11.73
N PRO A 87 18.62 10.86 -12.31
CA PRO A 87 17.23 11.06 -12.75
C PRO A 87 16.85 10.26 -14.01
N LYS A 88 17.78 9.52 -14.62
CA LYS A 88 17.52 8.61 -15.73
C LYS A 88 17.10 7.21 -15.26
N LEU A 89 17.19 6.95 -13.97
CA LEU A 89 16.82 5.68 -13.35
C LEU A 89 15.52 5.83 -12.58
N SER A 90 14.78 4.74 -12.49
CA SER A 90 13.67 4.56 -11.57
C SER A 90 13.93 3.35 -10.69
N PHE A 91 13.25 3.24 -9.56
CA PHE A 91 13.54 2.22 -8.57
C PHE A 91 12.26 1.58 -8.05
N ILE A 92 12.29 0.25 -7.88
CA ILE A 92 11.31 -0.52 -7.10
C ILE A 92 12.04 -1.03 -5.87
N PHE A 93 11.53 -0.74 -4.67
CA PHE A 93 12.15 -1.19 -3.42
C PHE A 93 11.15 -1.30 -2.27
N LEU A 94 11.52 -2.06 -1.24
CA LEU A 94 10.82 -2.08 0.03
C LEU A 94 11.29 -0.94 0.93
N SER A 95 10.37 -0.34 1.67
CA SER A 95 10.70 0.56 2.77
C SER A 95 9.92 0.22 4.03
N LYS A 96 10.57 0.41 5.17
CA LYS A 96 9.94 0.38 6.48
C LYS A 96 9.47 1.80 6.82
N VAL A 97 8.16 1.95 7.03
CA VAL A 97 7.51 3.25 7.23
C VAL A 97 6.82 3.30 8.59
N GLN A 98 7.07 4.36 9.34
CA GLN A 98 6.28 4.75 10.50
C GLN A 98 5.44 5.97 10.12
N LEU A 99 4.14 5.91 10.34
CA LEU A 99 3.25 7.01 9.99
C LEU A 99 3.19 8.03 11.13
N ALA A 100 3.36 9.32 10.81
CA ALA A 100 3.44 10.41 11.80
C ALA A 100 2.23 10.54 12.74
N LYS A 101 1.08 9.97 12.36
CA LYS A 101 -0.15 9.99 13.17
C LYS A 101 -0.32 8.77 14.06
N ASP A 102 0.54 7.77 13.92
CA ASP A 102 0.51 6.60 14.77
C ASP A 102 1.29 6.93 16.05
N LEU A 103 0.58 6.94 17.18
CA LEU A 103 1.12 7.34 18.49
C LEU A 103 2.09 6.32 19.10
N GLU A 104 2.18 5.13 18.50
CA GLU A 104 3.00 4.02 18.97
C GLU A 104 4.05 3.66 17.92
N GLU A 105 5.06 2.89 18.31
CA GLU A 105 6.09 2.37 17.40
C GLU A 105 5.51 1.26 16.52
N VAL A 106 4.68 1.66 15.56
CA VAL A 106 4.10 0.77 14.55
C VAL A 106 4.78 1.03 13.22
N TYR A 107 5.28 -0.03 12.61
CA TYR A 107 5.98 0.04 11.32
C TYR A 107 5.29 -0.84 10.29
N TYR A 108 5.27 -0.33 9.07
CA TYR A 108 4.68 -1.00 7.91
C TYR A 108 5.75 -1.22 6.85
N LEU A 109 5.62 -2.29 6.07
CA LEU A 109 6.37 -2.49 4.83
C LEU A 109 5.58 -1.91 3.67
N TYR A 110 6.26 -1.13 2.84
CA TYR A 110 5.72 -0.56 1.62
C TYR A 110 6.56 -0.95 0.42
N MET A 111 5.91 -1.30 -0.68
CA MET A 111 6.54 -1.37 -1.99
C MET A 111 6.45 0.01 -2.65
N ASN A 112 7.57 0.58 -3.04
CA ASN A 112 7.63 1.89 -3.63
C ASN A 112 8.14 1.82 -5.06
N VAL A 113 7.61 2.70 -5.92
CA VAL A 113 8.17 3.02 -7.21
C VAL A 113 8.47 4.51 -7.24
N VAL A 114 9.74 4.88 -7.47
CA VAL A 114 10.20 6.27 -7.44
C VAL A 114 11.11 6.58 -8.63
N MET A 115 11.25 7.85 -8.96
CA MET A 115 12.32 8.34 -9.84
C MET A 115 13.59 8.65 -9.05
N GLY A 116 14.74 8.41 -9.65
CA GLY A 116 15.99 8.94 -9.14
C GLY A 116 16.00 10.47 -9.16
N ALA A 117 16.61 11.07 -8.14
CA ALA A 117 16.76 12.52 -8.05
C ALA A 117 17.96 12.91 -7.17
N LYS A 118 18.55 14.08 -7.44
CA LYS A 118 19.64 14.64 -6.62
C LYS A 118 19.09 15.20 -5.32
N VAL A 119 18.62 14.33 -4.45
CA VAL A 119 18.07 14.65 -3.14
C VAL A 119 18.88 13.97 -2.04
N ARG A 120 18.85 14.54 -0.83
CA ARG A 120 19.60 13.99 0.31
C ARG A 120 18.92 12.74 0.84
N ASP A 121 17.64 12.84 1.10
CA ASP A 121 16.87 11.79 1.78
C ASP A 121 16.06 10.96 0.77
N ILE A 122 15.94 9.67 1.02
CA ILE A 122 15.14 8.74 0.18
C ILE A 122 13.68 9.17 0.13
N THR A 123 13.16 9.72 1.22
CA THR A 123 11.78 10.23 1.32
C THR A 123 11.48 11.43 0.43
N ASP A 124 12.50 12.09 -0.12
CA ASP A 124 12.35 13.21 -1.04
C ASP A 124 12.40 12.79 -2.51
N LEU A 125 12.65 11.49 -2.79
CA LEU A 125 12.60 10.96 -4.15
C LEU A 125 11.18 11.10 -4.73
N PRO A 126 11.05 11.48 -6.02
CA PRO A 126 9.74 11.63 -6.65
C PRO A 126 8.97 10.31 -6.69
N GLU A 127 7.90 10.22 -5.91
CA GLU A 127 7.09 9.02 -5.75
C GLU A 127 6.14 8.86 -6.94
N LEU A 128 6.10 7.67 -7.51
CA LEU A 128 5.17 7.22 -8.52
C LEU A 128 4.11 6.27 -7.96
N LEU A 129 4.51 5.46 -6.98
CA LEU A 129 3.63 4.54 -6.24
C LEU A 129 4.22 4.27 -4.86
N SER A 130 3.35 4.25 -3.85
CA SER A 130 3.67 3.74 -2.52
C SER A 130 2.52 2.85 -2.07
N LEU A 131 2.75 1.54 -2.03
CA LEU A 131 1.74 0.52 -1.76
C LEU A 131 2.05 -0.18 -0.44
N PRO A 132 1.20 -0.08 0.58
CA PRO A 132 1.38 -0.83 1.81
C PRO A 132 1.24 -2.34 1.53
N LEU A 133 2.15 -3.15 2.08
CA LEU A 133 2.20 -4.60 1.91
C LEU A 133 1.86 -5.35 3.20
N ALA A 134 2.47 -4.96 4.32
CA ALA A 134 2.35 -5.69 5.58
C ALA A 134 2.73 -4.81 6.77
N TYR A 135 2.48 -5.28 7.97
CA TYR A 135 3.20 -4.84 9.16
C TYR A 135 4.60 -5.44 9.18
N THR A 136 5.56 -4.78 9.84
CA THR A 136 6.83 -5.42 10.15
C THR A 136 6.63 -6.44 11.26
N GLY A 137 7.25 -7.61 11.11
CA GLY A 137 7.18 -8.68 12.12
C GLY A 137 5.99 -9.63 11.99
N VAL A 138 5.09 -9.43 11.01
CA VAL A 138 4.12 -10.47 10.63
C VAL A 138 4.80 -11.53 9.75
N ASP A 139 4.16 -12.69 9.67
CA ASP A 139 4.59 -13.75 8.75
C ASP A 139 4.61 -13.24 7.31
N GLU A 140 5.67 -13.56 6.58
CA GLU A 140 5.85 -13.11 5.20
C GLU A 140 4.81 -13.70 4.24
N ASP A 141 4.25 -14.86 4.54
CA ASP A 141 3.15 -15.49 3.79
C ASP A 141 1.93 -14.57 3.67
N ALA A 142 1.78 -13.61 4.59
CA ALA A 142 0.71 -12.61 4.53
C ALA A 142 0.75 -11.76 3.24
N TYR A 143 1.94 -11.56 2.63
CA TYR A 143 2.06 -10.69 1.47
C TYR A 143 2.89 -11.25 0.30
N VAL A 144 3.85 -12.14 0.55
CA VAL A 144 4.82 -12.62 -0.45
C VAL A 144 4.12 -13.25 -1.64
N ASP A 145 3.13 -14.09 -1.40
CA ASP A 145 2.33 -14.77 -2.41
C ASP A 145 1.54 -13.82 -3.32
N LYS A 146 1.28 -12.61 -2.85
CA LYS A 146 0.53 -11.58 -3.58
C LYS A 146 1.46 -10.61 -4.35
N LEU A 147 2.79 -10.65 -4.14
CA LEU A 147 3.76 -9.79 -4.82
C LEU A 147 3.68 -9.84 -6.36
N PRO A 148 3.50 -11.00 -7.02
CA PRO A 148 3.33 -11.04 -8.47
C PRO A 148 2.14 -10.21 -8.97
N LEU A 149 1.03 -10.21 -8.23
CA LEU A 149 -0.14 -9.38 -8.53
C LEU A 149 0.16 -7.90 -8.30
N MET A 150 0.90 -7.56 -7.24
CA MET A 150 1.27 -6.18 -6.92
C MET A 150 2.25 -5.59 -7.94
N ILE A 151 3.17 -6.36 -8.48
CA ILE A 151 4.03 -5.95 -9.61
C ILE A 151 3.19 -5.66 -10.85
N ARG A 152 2.20 -6.48 -11.16
CA ARG A 152 1.26 -6.24 -12.26
C ARG A 152 0.41 -5.00 -12.01
N PHE A 153 -0.09 -4.83 -10.79
CA PHE A 153 -0.83 -3.61 -10.39
C PHE A 153 0.03 -2.35 -10.55
N ALA A 154 1.30 -2.40 -10.14
CA ALA A 154 2.20 -1.27 -10.29
C ALA A 154 2.27 -0.79 -11.76
N GLN A 155 2.38 -1.69 -12.73
CA GLN A 155 2.35 -1.34 -14.15
C GLN A 155 1.04 -0.67 -14.56
N VAL A 156 -0.10 -1.27 -14.18
CA VAL A 156 -1.43 -0.71 -14.48
C VAL A 156 -1.58 0.70 -13.88
N HIS A 157 -1.10 0.89 -12.67
CA HIS A 157 -1.12 2.20 -12.00
C HIS A 157 -0.26 3.23 -12.73
N LEU A 158 0.96 2.86 -13.11
CA LEU A 158 1.90 3.73 -13.83
C LEU A 158 1.37 4.13 -15.22
N ASP A 159 0.75 3.20 -15.96
CA ASP A 159 0.07 3.50 -17.22
C ASP A 159 -1.11 4.46 -17.01
N ASN A 160 -1.85 4.30 -15.92
CA ASN A 160 -2.92 5.23 -15.54
C ASN A 160 -2.36 6.63 -15.21
N LEU A 161 -1.22 6.73 -14.51
CA LEU A 161 -0.56 8.01 -14.26
C LEU A 161 -0.17 8.72 -15.56
N LYS A 162 0.37 7.98 -16.54
CA LYS A 162 0.78 8.50 -17.83
C LYS A 162 -0.39 9.15 -18.60
N THR A 163 -1.56 8.54 -18.54
CA THR A 163 -2.74 8.94 -19.30
C THR A 163 -3.66 9.90 -18.56
N ALA A 164 -3.47 10.06 -17.25
CA ALA A 164 -4.34 10.87 -16.40
C ALA A 164 -4.23 12.37 -16.74
N LYS A 165 -5.38 13.05 -16.85
CA LYS A 165 -5.44 14.53 -16.93
C LYS A 165 -4.88 15.19 -15.67
N ASN A 166 -5.13 14.59 -14.49
CA ASN A 166 -4.61 15.05 -13.21
C ASN A 166 -4.02 13.87 -12.42
N PRO A 167 -2.72 13.55 -12.61
CA PRO A 167 -2.06 12.45 -11.92
C PRO A 167 -2.11 12.54 -10.39
N ARG A 168 -2.19 13.76 -9.83
CA ARG A 168 -2.24 13.98 -8.37
C ARG A 168 -3.38 13.25 -7.68
N LEU A 169 -4.47 13.01 -8.38
CA LEU A 169 -5.62 12.26 -7.85
C LEU A 169 -5.32 10.77 -7.69
N LEU A 170 -4.36 10.23 -8.44
CA LEU A 170 -4.02 8.80 -8.43
C LEU A 170 -2.97 8.45 -7.38
N TYR A 171 -2.14 9.40 -6.92
CA TYR A 171 -1.14 9.15 -5.89
C TYR A 171 -1.74 8.83 -4.53
N ASN A 172 -2.91 9.36 -4.24
CA ASN A 172 -3.57 9.07 -2.99
C ASN A 172 -4.63 7.99 -3.20
N LEU A 173 -4.25 6.75 -2.97
CA LEU A 173 -5.13 5.60 -3.07
C LEU A 173 -6.35 5.71 -2.13
N SER A 174 -6.27 6.54 -1.08
CA SER A 174 -7.33 6.76 -0.09
C SER A 174 -8.09 8.09 -0.23
N ASN A 175 -7.52 9.11 -0.92
CA ASN A 175 -8.13 10.45 -1.00
C ASN A 175 -8.85 10.67 -2.32
N LEU A 176 -9.93 10.01 -2.48
CA LEU A 176 -10.90 10.38 -3.51
C LEU A 176 -11.96 11.24 -2.79
N GLY A 177 -11.97 12.54 -3.10
CA GLY A 177 -12.86 13.51 -2.43
C GLY A 177 -14.32 13.05 -2.39
N ALA A 178 -15.10 13.52 -1.42
CA ALA A 178 -16.42 12.98 -1.05
C ALA A 178 -17.44 12.88 -2.21
N GLU A 179 -17.51 13.85 -3.11
CA GLU A 179 -18.40 13.77 -4.29
C GLU A 179 -17.92 12.76 -5.33
N THR A 180 -16.61 12.68 -5.52
CA THR A 180 -15.99 11.69 -6.41
C THR A 180 -16.11 10.29 -5.81
N GLN A 181 -16.12 10.17 -4.48
CA GLN A 181 -16.25 8.90 -3.77
C GLN A 181 -17.59 8.23 -4.05
N ARG A 182 -18.71 8.97 -3.96
CA ARG A 182 -20.04 8.40 -4.22
C ARG A 182 -20.18 7.81 -5.62
N VAL A 183 -19.70 8.51 -6.64
CA VAL A 183 -19.75 8.01 -8.04
C VAL A 183 -18.86 6.78 -8.19
N LYS A 184 -17.69 6.77 -7.52
CA LYS A 184 -16.78 5.63 -7.55
C LYS A 184 -17.33 4.43 -6.81
N ASP A 185 -17.98 4.61 -5.67
CA ASP A 185 -18.60 3.52 -4.91
C ASP A 185 -19.72 2.86 -5.74
N GLN A 186 -20.48 3.64 -6.54
CA GLN A 186 -21.46 3.09 -7.48
C GLN A 186 -20.80 2.29 -8.61
N ILE A 187 -19.75 2.84 -9.23
CA ILE A 187 -19.01 2.15 -10.29
C ILE A 187 -18.33 0.90 -9.71
N LEU A 188 -17.69 1.02 -8.55
CA LEU A 188 -17.04 -0.09 -7.87
C LEU A 188 -18.06 -1.22 -7.57
N SER A 189 -19.20 -0.90 -7.00
CA SER A 189 -20.22 -1.90 -6.69
C SER A 189 -20.73 -2.62 -7.94
N GLN A 190 -20.84 -1.91 -9.07
CA GLN A 190 -21.21 -2.50 -10.34
C GLN A 190 -20.13 -3.44 -10.89
N LEU A 191 -18.85 -3.01 -10.85
CA LEU A 191 -17.73 -3.83 -11.30
C LEU A 191 -17.51 -5.04 -10.40
N MET A 192 -17.69 -4.90 -9.08
CA MET A 192 -17.54 -6.01 -8.14
C MET A 192 -18.66 -7.05 -8.25
N LYS A 193 -19.84 -6.71 -8.79
CA LYS A 193 -20.91 -7.69 -9.07
C LYS A 193 -20.53 -8.71 -10.14
N GLU A 194 -19.60 -8.36 -11.02
CA GLU A 194 -19.13 -9.23 -12.10
C GLU A 194 -17.96 -10.13 -11.65
N LYS A 195 -17.42 -9.91 -10.44
CA LYS A 195 -16.27 -10.65 -9.93
C LYS A 195 -16.62 -11.51 -8.73
N THR A 196 -15.96 -12.66 -8.65
CA THR A 196 -15.92 -13.46 -7.42
C THR A 196 -14.81 -12.94 -6.54
N LEU A 197 -15.13 -12.47 -5.34
CA LEU A 197 -14.12 -12.04 -4.35
C LEU A 197 -13.59 -13.25 -3.58
N LEU A 198 -12.30 -13.47 -3.62
CA LEU A 198 -11.60 -14.46 -2.81
C LEU A 198 -11.03 -13.77 -1.56
N VAL A 199 -11.29 -14.35 -0.41
CA VAL A 199 -10.81 -13.87 0.89
C VAL A 199 -10.24 -15.04 1.69
N GLN A 200 -9.23 -14.81 2.52
CA GLN A 200 -8.77 -15.77 3.51
C GLN A 200 -9.48 -15.51 4.85
N GLU A 201 -9.66 -16.54 5.66
CA GLU A 201 -10.34 -16.39 6.96
C GLU A 201 -9.55 -15.41 7.87
N SER A 202 -8.23 -15.47 7.85
CA SER A 202 -7.32 -14.58 8.60
C SER A 202 -7.44 -13.10 8.18
N ASP A 203 -7.94 -12.81 6.97
CA ASP A 203 -8.13 -11.45 6.47
C ASP A 203 -9.39 -10.78 7.05
N LEU A 204 -10.27 -11.54 7.71
CA LEU A 204 -11.60 -11.12 8.10
C LEU A 204 -11.67 -10.77 9.59
N SER A 205 -12.36 -9.70 9.93
CA SER A 205 -12.70 -9.42 11.32
C SER A 205 -13.78 -10.39 11.82
N GLU A 206 -13.92 -10.55 13.15
CA GLU A 206 -14.96 -11.37 13.77
C GLU A 206 -16.39 -11.01 13.32
N GLN A 207 -16.60 -9.80 12.84
CA GLN A 207 -17.90 -9.34 12.33
C GLN A 207 -18.34 -10.13 11.09
N VAL A 208 -17.39 -10.61 10.29
CA VAL A 208 -17.61 -11.19 8.96
C VAL A 208 -16.73 -12.42 8.69
N ASN A 209 -16.32 -13.14 9.71
CA ASN A 209 -15.40 -14.30 9.61
C ASN A 209 -16.05 -15.60 9.12
N THR A 210 -17.31 -15.55 8.66
CA THR A 210 -17.97 -16.69 8.01
C THR A 210 -18.68 -16.25 6.75
N LEU A 211 -18.85 -17.18 5.81
CA LEU A 211 -19.53 -16.91 4.54
C LEU A 211 -20.95 -16.36 4.78
N GLU A 212 -21.69 -16.93 5.76
CA GLU A 212 -23.03 -16.46 6.12
C GLU A 212 -23.04 -15.00 6.59
N LYS A 213 -22.07 -14.62 7.43
CA LYS A 213 -21.94 -13.24 7.91
C LYS A 213 -21.58 -12.29 6.76
N ILE A 214 -20.66 -12.70 5.85
CA ILE A 214 -20.31 -11.89 4.69
C ILE A 214 -21.55 -11.69 3.79
N GLN A 215 -22.30 -12.73 3.48
CA GLN A 215 -23.47 -12.67 2.59
C GLN A 215 -24.61 -11.76 3.10
N LYS A 216 -24.69 -11.53 4.40
CA LYS A 216 -25.62 -10.52 4.97
C LYS A 216 -25.24 -9.10 4.56
N GLU A 217 -23.97 -8.84 4.38
CA GLU A 217 -23.41 -7.51 4.10
C GLU A 217 -23.06 -7.30 2.63
N TYR A 218 -22.67 -8.36 1.92
CA TYR A 218 -22.19 -8.34 0.55
C TYR A 218 -23.12 -9.15 -0.38
N ALA A 219 -23.64 -8.50 -1.42
CA ALA A 219 -24.54 -9.15 -2.37
C ALA A 219 -23.81 -9.81 -3.55
N GLY A 220 -22.50 -9.59 -3.70
CA GLY A 220 -21.69 -10.19 -4.76
C GLY A 220 -21.24 -11.62 -4.43
N ALA A 221 -20.65 -12.28 -5.40
CA ALA A 221 -20.05 -13.60 -5.20
C ALA A 221 -18.78 -13.49 -4.33
N VAL A 222 -18.67 -14.33 -3.31
CA VAL A 222 -17.53 -14.38 -2.40
C VAL A 222 -17.22 -15.83 -2.04
N LYS A 223 -15.93 -16.14 -1.88
CA LYS A 223 -15.43 -17.44 -1.40
C LYS A 223 -14.37 -17.22 -0.34
N ILE A 224 -14.44 -17.98 0.74
CA ILE A 224 -13.32 -18.13 1.68
C ILE A 224 -12.44 -19.26 1.11
N VAL A 225 -11.16 -18.97 0.90
CA VAL A 225 -10.21 -19.83 0.20
C VAL A 225 -8.94 -20.02 1.01
N THR A 226 -8.17 -21.08 0.69
CA THR A 226 -6.82 -21.28 1.24
C THR A 226 -5.81 -20.35 0.54
N SER A 227 -4.58 -20.29 1.08
CA SER A 227 -3.48 -19.54 0.45
C SER A 227 -3.16 -20.13 -0.93
N GLU A 228 -3.09 -21.44 -1.05
CA GLU A 228 -2.78 -22.13 -2.31
C GLU A 228 -3.84 -21.85 -3.39
N GLU A 229 -5.12 -21.82 -3.03
CA GLU A 229 -6.20 -21.48 -3.95
C GLU A 229 -6.11 -20.03 -4.41
N MET A 230 -5.74 -19.11 -3.50
CA MET A 230 -5.54 -17.70 -3.82
C MET A 230 -4.33 -17.50 -4.74
N VAL A 231 -3.19 -18.12 -4.43
CA VAL A 231 -1.97 -18.12 -5.26
C VAL A 231 -2.29 -18.62 -6.66
N LYS A 232 -2.97 -19.77 -6.76
CA LYS A 232 -3.38 -20.34 -8.04
C LYS A 232 -4.23 -19.36 -8.85
N ALA A 233 -5.21 -18.69 -8.23
CA ALA A 233 -6.05 -17.73 -8.92
C ALA A 233 -5.25 -16.51 -9.44
N ILE A 234 -4.22 -16.06 -8.69
CA ILE A 234 -3.31 -14.98 -9.09
C ILE A 234 -2.43 -15.40 -10.27
N GLU A 235 -1.83 -16.59 -10.19
CA GLU A 235 -0.91 -17.09 -11.23
C GLU A 235 -1.63 -17.39 -12.55
N GLU A 236 -2.80 -18.03 -12.48
CA GLU A 236 -3.64 -18.34 -13.64
C GLU A 236 -4.39 -17.10 -14.18
N LYS A 237 -4.32 -15.96 -13.48
CA LYS A 237 -5.07 -14.74 -13.84
C LYS A 237 -6.56 -15.06 -14.02
N THR A 238 -7.13 -15.79 -13.08
CA THR A 238 -8.50 -16.33 -13.18
C THR A 238 -9.49 -15.22 -13.57
N PRO A 239 -10.21 -15.35 -14.69
CA PRO A 239 -11.12 -14.32 -15.17
C PRO A 239 -12.22 -14.00 -14.16
N ASN A 240 -12.67 -12.76 -14.15
CA ASN A 240 -13.77 -12.28 -13.30
C ASN A 240 -13.57 -12.63 -11.81
N THR A 241 -12.32 -12.58 -11.35
CA THR A 241 -11.96 -12.88 -9.97
C THR A 241 -11.18 -11.71 -9.37
N ALA A 242 -11.40 -11.45 -8.10
CA ALA A 242 -10.64 -10.48 -7.33
C ALA A 242 -10.18 -11.11 -6.01
N VAL A 243 -9.08 -10.64 -5.46
CA VAL A 243 -8.50 -11.11 -4.19
C VAL A 243 -8.43 -9.96 -3.20
N LEU A 244 -8.72 -10.28 -1.94
CA LEU A 244 -8.46 -9.39 -0.81
C LEU A 244 -6.98 -9.49 -0.42
N HIS A 245 -6.32 -8.38 -0.28
CA HIS A 245 -5.06 -8.23 0.43
C HIS A 245 -5.33 -7.39 1.67
N GLN A 246 -5.29 -8.04 2.81
CA GLN A 246 -5.52 -7.43 4.10
C GLN A 246 -4.19 -7.21 4.81
N ILE A 247 -3.99 -6.01 5.37
CA ILE A 247 -2.83 -5.67 6.17
C ILE A 247 -3.32 -5.42 7.58
N SER A 248 -2.94 -6.32 8.47
CA SER A 248 -3.31 -6.29 9.87
C SER A 248 -2.08 -6.58 10.74
N PRO A 249 -2.01 -6.12 12.00
CA PRO A 249 -0.94 -6.51 12.91
C PRO A 249 -1.03 -8.02 13.22
N ALA A 250 0.02 -8.55 13.86
CA ALA A 250 -0.02 -9.89 14.43
C ALA A 250 -1.22 -10.03 15.41
N GLU A 251 -1.66 -11.27 15.60
CA GLU A 251 -2.67 -11.58 16.60
C GLU A 251 -2.25 -10.96 17.95
N ASP A 252 -3.16 -10.48 18.72
CA ASP A 252 -2.95 -9.78 19.99
C ASP A 252 -2.46 -8.32 19.93
N GLU A 253 -2.09 -7.78 18.79
CA GLU A 253 -1.74 -6.37 18.65
C GLU A 253 -2.95 -5.55 18.16
N ASN A 254 -3.57 -4.80 19.04
CA ASN A 254 -4.73 -3.95 18.73
C ASN A 254 -4.34 -2.48 18.50
N LYS A 255 -3.29 -2.24 17.70
CA LYS A 255 -2.75 -0.90 17.43
C LYS A 255 -2.40 -0.68 15.97
N GLY A 256 -2.29 0.59 15.58
CA GLY A 256 -1.95 0.97 14.21
C GLY A 256 -3.17 1.00 13.28
N ARG A 257 -2.96 0.69 12.02
CA ARG A 257 -3.98 0.76 10.95
C ARG A 257 -4.15 -0.58 10.26
N SER A 258 -5.39 -0.95 10.03
CA SER A 258 -5.74 -2.09 9.18
C SER A 258 -6.09 -1.56 7.78
N TYR A 259 -5.47 -2.12 6.73
CA TYR A 259 -5.72 -1.75 5.34
C TYR A 259 -6.39 -2.90 4.61
N SER A 260 -7.43 -2.59 3.84
CA SER A 260 -8.11 -3.53 2.95
C SER A 260 -7.92 -3.09 1.50
N GLN A 261 -7.36 -3.97 0.68
CA GLN A 261 -7.09 -3.75 -0.73
C GLN A 261 -7.69 -4.89 -1.54
N ILE A 262 -8.44 -4.60 -2.60
CA ILE A 262 -9.00 -5.62 -3.47
C ILE A 262 -8.46 -5.42 -4.88
N PHE A 263 -7.78 -6.45 -5.38
CA PHE A 263 -7.19 -6.46 -6.72
C PHE A 263 -7.85 -7.50 -7.61
N GLY A 264 -8.07 -7.15 -8.89
CA GLY A 264 -8.46 -8.13 -9.91
C GLY A 264 -7.31 -9.07 -10.24
N THR A 265 -7.56 -10.37 -10.31
CA THR A 265 -6.54 -11.35 -10.69
C THR A 265 -6.22 -11.32 -12.19
N ASP A 266 -7.22 -11.04 -13.02
CA ASP A 266 -7.13 -11.00 -14.48
C ASP A 266 -6.50 -9.69 -14.99
N ASP A 267 -6.97 -8.54 -14.48
CA ASP A 267 -6.62 -7.21 -14.97
C ASP A 267 -5.66 -6.43 -14.06
N ALA A 268 -5.34 -6.97 -12.89
CA ALA A 268 -4.48 -6.36 -11.86
C ALA A 268 -4.89 -4.93 -11.46
N LYS A 269 -6.16 -4.56 -11.59
CA LYS A 269 -6.65 -3.26 -11.14
C LYS A 269 -6.94 -3.29 -9.66
N LEU A 270 -6.71 -2.15 -8.99
CA LEU A 270 -7.15 -1.91 -7.63
C LEU A 270 -8.63 -1.47 -7.65
N TYR A 271 -9.50 -2.32 -7.14
CA TYR A 271 -10.95 -2.10 -7.07
C TYR A 271 -11.36 -1.41 -5.78
N TYR A 272 -10.68 -1.73 -4.68
CA TYR A 272 -10.98 -1.18 -3.37
C TYR A 272 -9.71 -0.87 -2.60
N TYR A 273 -9.69 0.26 -1.92
CA TYR A 273 -8.64 0.64 -0.99
C TYR A 273 -9.26 1.42 0.16
N ASN A 274 -9.14 0.90 1.34
CA ASN A 274 -9.55 1.57 2.56
C ASN A 274 -8.57 1.28 3.70
N TYR A 275 -8.53 2.15 4.68
CA TYR A 275 -7.85 1.87 5.94
C TYR A 275 -8.64 2.43 7.12
N GLN A 276 -8.39 1.84 8.28
CA GLN A 276 -8.97 2.27 9.54
C GLN A 276 -7.93 2.22 10.65
N THR A 277 -8.02 3.12 11.62
CA THR A 277 -7.29 2.99 12.88
C THR A 277 -7.96 1.90 13.70
N ILE A 278 -7.15 0.94 14.16
CA ILE A 278 -7.62 -0.20 14.94
C ILE A 278 -8.11 0.29 16.31
N SER A 279 -9.23 -0.26 16.76
CA SER A 279 -9.85 0.01 18.07
C SER A 279 -10.84 -1.11 18.40
N GLN A 280 -11.36 -1.15 19.63
CA GLN A 280 -12.41 -2.11 20.01
C GLN A 280 -13.64 -2.10 19.08
N LYS A 281 -14.02 -0.92 18.56
CA LYS A 281 -15.15 -0.78 17.60
C LYS A 281 -14.76 -1.07 16.17
N ARG A 282 -13.49 -1.05 15.87
CA ARG A 282 -12.92 -1.28 14.53
C ARG A 282 -11.72 -2.22 14.69
N PRO A 283 -11.96 -3.51 14.90
CA PRO A 283 -10.88 -4.49 15.02
C PRO A 283 -10.06 -4.58 13.73
N ALA A 284 -8.94 -5.26 13.80
CA ALA A 284 -8.15 -5.61 12.62
C ALA A 284 -8.97 -6.48 11.66
N GLY A 285 -8.56 -6.54 10.39
CA GLY A 285 -9.26 -7.28 9.34
C GLY A 285 -10.31 -6.46 8.60
N MET A 286 -10.82 -7.03 7.52
CA MET A 286 -11.91 -6.44 6.73
C MET A 286 -13.21 -6.44 7.54
N LEU A 287 -13.90 -5.31 7.59
CA LEU A 287 -15.11 -5.12 8.40
C LEU A 287 -16.40 -5.32 7.61
N ALA A 288 -17.50 -5.56 8.31
CA ALA A 288 -18.85 -5.56 7.73
C ALA A 288 -19.15 -4.28 6.93
N ARG A 289 -18.66 -3.13 7.39
CA ARG A 289 -18.78 -1.85 6.70
C ARG A 289 -18.11 -1.86 5.32
N ASP A 290 -16.93 -2.47 5.20
CA ASP A 290 -16.20 -2.53 3.93
C ASP A 290 -16.99 -3.35 2.91
N PHE A 291 -17.58 -4.47 3.31
CA PHE A 291 -18.45 -5.28 2.50
C PHE A 291 -19.73 -4.51 2.04
N ARG A 292 -20.32 -3.68 2.93
CA ARG A 292 -21.43 -2.80 2.54
C ARG A 292 -21.02 -1.75 1.52
N LEU A 293 -19.82 -1.15 1.68
CA LEU A 293 -19.28 -0.17 0.72
C LEU A 293 -19.11 -0.77 -0.67
N ILE A 294 -18.44 -1.92 -0.79
CA ILE A 294 -18.25 -2.58 -2.09
C ILE A 294 -19.54 -3.16 -2.68
N SER A 295 -20.59 -3.32 -1.88
CA SER A 295 -21.95 -3.68 -2.33
C SER A 295 -22.78 -2.49 -2.79
N GLY A 296 -22.35 -1.26 -2.54
CA GLY A 296 -23.16 -0.05 -2.73
C GLY A 296 -24.31 0.11 -1.73
N LYS A 297 -24.31 -0.63 -0.62
CA LYS A 297 -25.38 -0.58 0.40
C LYS A 297 -25.31 0.62 1.37
N LEU A 298 -24.22 1.38 1.32
CA LEU A 298 -24.01 2.59 2.14
C LEU A 298 -24.18 3.89 1.35
N LEU A 299 -24.74 3.82 0.15
CA LEU A 299 -25.00 4.96 -0.75
C LEU A 299 -26.33 5.64 -0.45
#